data_a562d387146a6325c99fd16571ec37dd
#
_entry.id   a562d387146a6325c99fd16571ec37dd
#
_cell.length_a   1.000
_cell.length_b   1.000
_cell.length_c   1.000
_cell.angle_alpha   90.00
_cell.angle_beta   90.00
_cell.angle_gamma   90.00
#
_symmetry.space_group_name_H-M   'P 1'
#
loop_
_entity.id
_entity.type
_entity.pdbx_description
1 polymer ?
#
loop_
_entity_poly.entity_id
_entity_poly.type
_entity_poly.pdbx_seq_one_letter_code
_entity_poly.pdbx_strand_id
1 'polypeptide(L)'
;MAQCATFRLNAKGDTLNCTDVNGKKQGKWVVRVESVRGEPGYDDEGEFENGKRTGPWRRYNLTGDLIAVETYRWGNKDGLSQYFNIYGIEHEEFWHATNPLYPYDTVFVPNVNDPDKYEMKVVRVEATTVKHGNWRYYDAESGKLVKTESYLFDKLQEVKGANNPTASEINAKRDAASTNGKPKEVVQFEKKVMKKKKIVVRDGRVQY
;
A
#
# COMPACT_ATOMS: atom_id res chain seq x y z
N MET A 1 -9.64 -6.47 -26.50
CA MET A 1 -10.59 -6.15 -25.40
C MET A 1 -11.65 -7.23 -25.36
N ALA A 2 -11.97 -7.78 -24.19
CA ALA A 2 -13.06 -8.75 -24.07
C ALA A 2 -14.39 -8.06 -24.40
N GLN A 3 -15.23 -8.72 -25.20
CA GLN A 3 -16.55 -8.21 -25.54
C GLN A 3 -17.45 -8.37 -24.31
N CYS A 4 -18.08 -7.28 -23.85
CA CYS A 4 -19.02 -7.31 -22.75
C CYS A 4 -20.37 -7.90 -23.20
N ALA A 5 -20.84 -8.91 -22.49
CA ALA A 5 -22.21 -9.42 -22.63
C ALA A 5 -23.18 -8.53 -21.83
N THR A 6 -22.79 -8.08 -20.66
CA THR A 6 -23.53 -7.11 -19.84
C THR A 6 -22.59 -6.03 -19.32
N PHE A 7 -23.09 -4.81 -19.18
CA PHE A 7 -22.33 -3.68 -18.63
C PHE A 7 -23.26 -2.55 -18.17
N ARG A 8 -22.70 -1.58 -17.46
CA ARG A 8 -23.32 -0.28 -17.16
C ARG A 8 -22.47 0.83 -17.76
N LEU A 9 -23.09 1.96 -18.07
CA LEU A 9 -22.38 3.19 -18.42
C LEU A 9 -22.44 4.16 -17.24
N ASN A 10 -21.33 4.81 -16.94
CA ASN A 10 -21.31 5.93 -16.02
C ASN A 10 -21.81 7.22 -16.68
N ALA A 11 -21.92 8.32 -15.93
CA ALA A 11 -22.37 9.62 -16.45
C ALA A 11 -21.43 10.20 -17.55
N LYS A 12 -20.20 9.70 -17.66
CA LYS A 12 -19.22 10.10 -18.70
C LYS A 12 -19.23 9.19 -19.92
N GLY A 13 -20.05 8.13 -19.93
CA GLY A 13 -20.11 7.14 -21.00
C GLY A 13 -19.06 6.03 -20.90
N ASP A 14 -18.30 5.93 -19.79
CA ASP A 14 -17.34 4.84 -19.60
C ASP A 14 -18.06 3.55 -19.20
N THR A 15 -17.55 2.42 -19.71
CA THR A 15 -18.06 1.10 -19.36
C THR A 15 -17.66 0.68 -17.96
N LEU A 16 -18.64 0.34 -17.14
CA LEU A 16 -18.49 -0.23 -15.80
C LEU A 16 -19.20 -1.58 -15.71
N ASN A 17 -18.73 -2.40 -14.76
CA ASN A 17 -19.37 -3.67 -14.39
C ASN A 17 -19.58 -4.60 -15.60
N CYS A 18 -18.54 -4.67 -16.46
CA CYS A 18 -18.56 -5.54 -17.64
C CYS A 18 -18.45 -7.02 -17.23
N THR A 19 -19.40 -7.83 -17.72
CA THR A 19 -19.29 -9.29 -17.67
C THR A 19 -19.16 -9.79 -19.11
N ASP A 20 -18.14 -10.60 -19.38
CA ASP A 20 -17.90 -11.15 -20.71
C ASP A 20 -18.89 -12.30 -21.05
N VAL A 21 -18.77 -12.81 -22.26
CA VAL A 21 -19.63 -13.90 -22.77
C VAL A 21 -19.47 -15.23 -21.99
N ASN A 22 -18.41 -15.38 -21.22
CA ASN A 22 -18.15 -16.53 -20.36
C ASN A 22 -18.58 -16.29 -18.90
N GLY A 23 -19.28 -15.19 -18.61
CA GLY A 23 -19.71 -14.82 -17.27
C GLY A 23 -18.60 -14.29 -16.37
N LYS A 24 -17.42 -13.94 -16.90
CA LYS A 24 -16.31 -13.40 -16.12
C LYS A 24 -16.34 -11.89 -16.06
N LYS A 25 -16.10 -11.34 -14.89
CA LYS A 25 -15.96 -9.89 -14.67
C LYS A 25 -14.71 -9.37 -15.36
N GLN A 26 -14.83 -8.21 -16.05
CA GLN A 26 -13.73 -7.58 -16.79
C GLN A 26 -13.75 -6.05 -16.61
N GLY A 27 -12.57 -5.45 -16.59
CA GLY A 27 -12.39 -3.99 -16.55
C GLY A 27 -12.85 -3.37 -15.24
N LYS A 28 -13.26 -2.09 -15.29
CA LYS A 28 -13.65 -1.29 -14.11
C LYS A 28 -14.98 -1.74 -13.51
N TRP A 29 -14.97 -1.89 -12.19
CA TRP A 29 -16.13 -2.31 -11.41
C TRP A 29 -16.36 -1.42 -10.21
N VAL A 30 -17.64 -1.18 -9.92
CA VAL A 30 -18.13 -0.64 -8.65
C VAL A 30 -19.06 -1.70 -8.06
N VAL A 31 -18.72 -2.19 -6.88
CA VAL A 31 -19.45 -3.23 -6.14
C VAL A 31 -20.00 -2.63 -4.86
N ARG A 32 -21.33 -2.49 -4.78
CA ARG A 32 -22.01 -2.03 -3.58
C ARG A 32 -22.35 -3.19 -2.67
N VAL A 33 -22.03 -3.06 -1.41
CA VAL A 33 -22.42 -3.96 -0.33
C VAL A 33 -23.30 -3.19 0.64
N GLU A 34 -24.54 -3.62 0.79
CA GLU A 34 -25.49 -2.99 1.70
C GLU A 34 -25.18 -3.33 3.15
N SER A 35 -25.56 -2.45 4.08
CA SER A 35 -25.45 -2.72 5.51
C SER A 35 -26.35 -3.89 5.95
N VAL A 36 -25.79 -4.85 6.66
CA VAL A 36 -26.52 -6.03 7.11
C VAL A 36 -26.21 -6.32 8.58
N ARG A 37 -27.25 -6.41 9.41
CA ARG A 37 -27.18 -6.85 10.83
C ARG A 37 -26.15 -6.08 11.67
N GLY A 38 -26.01 -4.77 11.45
CA GLY A 38 -25.06 -3.93 12.19
C GLY A 38 -23.69 -3.81 11.57
N GLU A 39 -23.38 -4.61 10.53
CA GLU A 39 -22.18 -4.42 9.71
C GLU A 39 -22.42 -3.26 8.73
N PRO A 40 -21.55 -2.24 8.71
CA PRO A 40 -21.72 -1.11 7.81
C PRO A 40 -21.51 -1.55 6.36
N GLY A 41 -22.35 -1.02 5.47
CA GLY A 41 -22.18 -1.22 4.03
C GLY A 41 -21.02 -0.40 3.47
N TYR A 42 -20.61 -0.72 2.23
CA TYR A 42 -19.52 -0.04 1.56
C TYR A 42 -19.61 -0.17 0.04
N ASP A 43 -18.91 0.70 -0.66
CA ASP A 43 -18.69 0.63 -2.10
C ASP A 43 -17.21 0.28 -2.36
N ASP A 44 -16.95 -0.80 -3.13
CA ASP A 44 -15.64 -1.20 -3.60
C ASP A 44 -15.46 -0.80 -5.07
N GLU A 45 -14.40 -0.08 -5.40
CA GLU A 45 -14.04 0.32 -6.76
C GLU A 45 -12.69 -0.23 -7.17
N GLY A 46 -12.61 -0.87 -8.33
CA GLY A 46 -11.35 -1.41 -8.83
C GLY A 46 -11.52 -2.08 -10.19
N GLU A 47 -10.58 -2.95 -10.52
CA GLU A 47 -10.58 -3.65 -11.80
C GLU A 47 -10.61 -5.16 -11.62
N PHE A 48 -11.34 -5.82 -12.52
CA PHE A 48 -11.30 -7.26 -12.70
C PHE A 48 -10.63 -7.62 -14.02
N GLU A 49 -9.82 -8.67 -13.95
CA GLU A 49 -9.27 -9.35 -15.11
C GLU A 49 -9.62 -10.83 -15.02
N ASN A 50 -10.35 -11.35 -16.01
CA ASN A 50 -10.79 -12.74 -16.06
C ASN A 50 -11.53 -13.21 -14.78
N GLY A 51 -12.35 -12.34 -14.19
CA GLY A 51 -13.11 -12.61 -12.97
C GLY A 51 -12.31 -12.49 -11.66
N LYS A 52 -11.04 -12.08 -11.72
CA LYS A 52 -10.16 -11.89 -10.56
C LYS A 52 -9.87 -10.42 -10.35
N ARG A 53 -9.87 -9.96 -9.08
CA ARG A 53 -9.44 -8.60 -8.74
C ARG A 53 -7.98 -8.40 -9.15
N THR A 54 -7.68 -7.26 -9.74
CA THR A 54 -6.32 -6.86 -10.15
C THR A 54 -6.07 -5.39 -9.84
N GLY A 55 -4.80 -5.03 -9.57
CA GLY A 55 -4.42 -3.65 -9.29
C GLY A 55 -5.03 -3.09 -7.99
N PRO A 56 -5.07 -1.75 -7.86
CA PRO A 56 -5.58 -1.08 -6.68
C PRO A 56 -7.11 -1.11 -6.62
N TRP A 57 -7.64 -1.46 -5.46
CA TRP A 57 -9.05 -1.39 -5.09
C TRP A 57 -9.24 -0.36 -3.99
N ARG A 58 -10.24 0.49 -4.13
CA ARG A 58 -10.62 1.50 -3.15
C ARG A 58 -11.94 1.14 -2.54
N ARG A 59 -12.01 1.20 -1.22
CA ARG A 59 -13.24 0.99 -0.47
C ARG A 59 -13.69 2.30 0.15
N TYR A 60 -14.95 2.62 -0.07
CA TYR A 60 -15.59 3.79 0.51
C TYR A 60 -16.72 3.34 1.44
N ASN A 61 -16.93 4.06 2.53
CA ASN A 61 -18.16 3.89 3.30
C ASN A 61 -19.36 4.43 2.48
N LEU A 62 -20.59 4.21 2.96
CA LEU A 62 -21.78 4.68 2.25
C LEU A 62 -21.95 6.20 2.26
N THR A 63 -21.16 6.93 3.05
CA THR A 63 -21.08 8.40 3.05
C THR A 63 -20.06 8.95 2.03
N GLY A 64 -19.25 8.06 1.42
CA GLY A 64 -18.29 8.41 0.40
C GLY A 64 -16.87 8.63 0.91
N ASP A 65 -16.59 8.37 2.19
CA ASP A 65 -15.25 8.49 2.74
C ASP A 65 -14.42 7.26 2.40
N LEU A 66 -13.16 7.47 2.01
CA LEU A 66 -12.22 6.39 1.72
C LEU A 66 -11.82 5.68 3.03
N ILE A 67 -12.09 4.38 3.14
CA ILE A 67 -11.78 3.58 4.31
C ILE A 67 -10.72 2.50 4.06
N ALA A 68 -10.45 2.14 2.80
CA ALA A 68 -9.33 1.25 2.48
C ALA A 68 -8.83 1.45 1.05
N VAL A 69 -7.53 1.20 0.84
CA VAL A 69 -6.91 0.98 -0.47
C VAL A 69 -6.17 -0.34 -0.40
N GLU A 70 -6.59 -1.32 -1.18
CA GLU A 70 -6.01 -2.67 -1.18
C GLU A 70 -5.48 -2.97 -2.59
N THR A 71 -4.29 -3.55 -2.69
CA THR A 71 -3.73 -3.95 -3.99
C THR A 71 -3.90 -5.45 -4.19
N TYR A 72 -4.32 -5.85 -5.39
CA TYR A 72 -4.63 -7.23 -5.75
C TYR A 72 -3.83 -7.71 -6.94
N ARG A 73 -3.49 -9.00 -6.91
CA ARG A 73 -2.88 -9.74 -8.00
C ARG A 73 -3.45 -11.15 -8.05
N TRP A 74 -3.88 -11.61 -9.21
CA TRP A 74 -4.55 -12.92 -9.40
C TRP A 74 -5.77 -13.15 -8.49
N GLY A 75 -6.43 -12.08 -8.04
CA GLY A 75 -7.57 -12.15 -7.12
C GLY A 75 -7.21 -12.12 -5.64
N ASN A 76 -5.93 -12.08 -5.29
CA ASN A 76 -5.41 -12.11 -3.92
C ASN A 76 -4.74 -10.78 -3.57
N LYS A 77 -4.69 -10.42 -2.28
CA LYS A 77 -3.95 -9.23 -1.83
C LYS A 77 -2.47 -9.39 -2.15
N ASP A 78 -1.87 -8.38 -2.78
CA ASP A 78 -0.45 -8.33 -3.15
C ASP A 78 0.09 -6.90 -3.07
N GLY A 79 1.16 -6.69 -2.33
CA GLY A 79 1.71 -5.36 -2.07
C GLY A 79 1.05 -4.65 -0.90
N LEU A 80 1.09 -3.31 -0.95
CA LEU A 80 0.61 -2.44 0.13
C LEU A 80 -0.92 -2.38 0.16
N SER A 81 -1.48 -2.57 1.35
CA SER A 81 -2.87 -2.26 1.71
C SER A 81 -2.89 -1.21 2.82
N GLN A 82 -3.73 -0.21 2.70
CA GLN A 82 -3.85 0.90 3.63
C GLN A 82 -5.29 1.01 4.11
N TYR A 83 -5.47 1.23 5.40
CA TYR A 83 -6.77 1.37 6.03
C TYR A 83 -6.86 2.71 6.74
N PHE A 84 -8.01 3.35 6.62
CA PHE A 84 -8.23 4.71 7.06
C PHE A 84 -9.43 4.78 8.00
N ASN A 85 -9.34 5.68 8.95
CA ASN A 85 -10.45 6.13 9.77
C ASN A 85 -10.71 7.63 9.51
N ILE A 86 -11.61 8.24 10.30
CA ILE A 86 -11.98 9.66 10.15
C ILE A 86 -10.82 10.64 10.39
N TYR A 87 -9.74 10.20 11.05
CA TYR A 87 -8.58 11.04 11.37
C TYR A 87 -7.42 10.85 10.38
N GLY A 88 -7.43 9.78 9.59
CA GLY A 88 -6.38 9.47 8.63
C GLY A 88 -6.04 7.99 8.57
N ILE A 89 -4.75 7.68 8.36
CA ILE A 89 -4.29 6.31 8.25
C ILE A 89 -4.32 5.61 9.62
N GLU A 90 -4.94 4.45 9.68
CA GLU A 90 -5.02 3.60 10.87
C GLU A 90 -3.91 2.55 10.87
N HIS A 91 -3.79 1.80 9.79
CA HIS A 91 -2.72 0.82 9.63
C HIS A 91 -2.39 0.54 8.15
N GLU A 92 -1.21 0.00 7.95
CA GLU A 92 -0.69 -0.48 6.68
C GLU A 92 -0.31 -1.94 6.81
N GLU A 93 -0.68 -2.71 5.80
CA GLU A 93 -0.38 -4.12 5.67
C GLU A 93 0.42 -4.33 4.39
N PHE A 94 1.39 -5.22 4.41
CA PHE A 94 2.07 -5.65 3.20
C PHE A 94 1.85 -7.14 2.97
N TRP A 95 1.31 -7.48 1.81
CA TRP A 95 0.92 -8.81 1.42
C TRP A 95 1.74 -9.29 0.23
N HIS A 96 1.91 -10.59 0.14
CA HIS A 96 2.54 -11.24 -1.01
C HIS A 96 1.62 -12.34 -1.54
N ALA A 97 1.15 -12.17 -2.79
CA ALA A 97 0.31 -13.15 -3.46
C ALA A 97 1.17 -14.21 -4.14
N THR A 98 0.86 -15.47 -3.89
CA THR A 98 1.53 -16.59 -4.55
C THR A 98 0.99 -16.75 -5.96
N ASN A 99 1.89 -16.94 -6.93
CA ASN A 99 1.51 -17.21 -8.31
C ASN A 99 0.79 -18.58 -8.40
N PRO A 100 -0.48 -18.62 -8.81
CA PRO A 100 -1.23 -19.88 -8.85
C PRO A 100 -0.70 -20.89 -9.87
N LEU A 101 0.07 -20.44 -10.88
CA LEU A 101 0.71 -21.30 -11.87
C LEU A 101 2.09 -21.81 -11.43
N TYR A 102 2.73 -21.05 -10.53
CA TYR A 102 4.07 -21.34 -10.01
C TYR A 102 4.08 -21.06 -8.50
N PRO A 103 3.60 -22.01 -7.67
CA PRO A 103 3.49 -21.80 -6.22
C PRO A 103 4.84 -21.92 -5.50
N TYR A 104 5.90 -21.46 -6.14
CA TYR A 104 7.25 -21.43 -5.58
C TYR A 104 7.73 -19.99 -5.51
N ASP A 105 8.38 -19.66 -4.41
CA ASP A 105 9.00 -18.36 -4.22
C ASP A 105 10.42 -18.49 -3.69
N THR A 106 11.23 -17.47 -3.93
CA THR A 106 12.62 -17.43 -3.48
C THR A 106 12.73 -16.52 -2.27
N VAL A 107 13.10 -17.09 -1.14
CA VAL A 107 13.33 -16.36 0.11
C VAL A 107 14.82 -16.26 0.40
N PHE A 108 15.21 -15.11 0.93
CA PHE A 108 16.55 -14.90 1.48
C PHE A 108 16.52 -15.30 2.96
N VAL A 109 17.21 -16.40 3.30
CA VAL A 109 17.30 -16.88 4.68
C VAL A 109 18.68 -16.54 5.20
N PRO A 110 18.80 -15.93 6.40
CA PRO A 110 20.10 -15.70 7.02
C PRO A 110 20.86 -17.03 7.18
N ASN A 111 22.15 -17.03 6.87
CA ASN A 111 22.98 -18.19 7.11
C ASN A 111 23.13 -18.42 8.61
N VAL A 112 22.96 -19.66 9.06
CA VAL A 112 23.02 -20.02 10.48
C VAL A 112 24.39 -19.73 11.11
N ASN A 113 25.46 -19.81 10.30
CA ASN A 113 26.84 -19.64 10.74
C ASN A 113 27.38 -18.22 10.52
N ASP A 114 26.71 -17.41 9.71
CA ASP A 114 27.13 -16.05 9.36
C ASP A 114 25.88 -15.18 9.15
N PRO A 115 25.40 -14.45 10.18
CA PRO A 115 24.17 -13.66 10.10
C PRO A 115 24.19 -12.54 9.06
N ASP A 116 25.36 -12.13 8.59
CA ASP A 116 25.52 -11.10 7.56
C ASP A 116 25.39 -11.68 6.14
N LYS A 117 25.37 -13.00 6.03
CA LYS A 117 25.17 -13.70 4.75
C LYS A 117 23.78 -14.28 4.63
N TYR A 118 23.20 -14.16 3.44
CA TYR A 118 21.89 -14.69 3.10
C TYR A 118 22.03 -15.78 2.04
N GLU A 119 21.28 -16.85 2.24
CA GLU A 119 21.16 -17.93 1.25
C GLU A 119 19.79 -17.81 0.57
N MET A 120 19.76 -17.97 -0.73
CA MET A 120 18.51 -18.07 -1.49
C MET A 120 17.96 -19.49 -1.36
N LYS A 121 16.75 -19.62 -0.86
CA LYS A 121 16.02 -20.89 -0.81
C LYS A 121 14.70 -20.77 -1.57
N VAL A 122 14.46 -21.71 -2.47
CA VAL A 122 13.17 -21.86 -3.12
C VAL A 122 12.25 -22.60 -2.18
N VAL A 123 11.13 -21.99 -1.80
CA VAL A 123 10.12 -22.56 -0.93
C VAL A 123 8.80 -22.71 -1.68
N ARG A 124 8.06 -23.77 -1.41
CA ARG A 124 6.71 -23.89 -1.90
C ARG A 124 5.78 -23.14 -0.95
N VAL A 125 4.98 -22.22 -1.50
CA VAL A 125 3.99 -21.44 -0.76
C VAL A 125 2.61 -22.07 -1.02
N GLU A 126 1.98 -22.61 0.01
CA GLU A 126 0.67 -23.28 -0.11
C GLU A 126 -0.48 -22.28 -0.02
N ALA A 127 -0.29 -21.15 0.69
CA ALA A 127 -1.29 -20.12 0.82
C ALA A 127 -1.41 -19.27 -0.46
N THR A 128 -2.60 -18.76 -0.74
CA THR A 128 -2.85 -17.88 -1.89
C THR A 128 -2.30 -16.47 -1.69
N THR A 129 -2.21 -16.03 -0.44
CA THR A 129 -1.57 -14.78 -0.01
C THR A 129 -1.01 -14.96 1.40
N VAL A 130 0.10 -14.32 1.69
CA VAL A 130 0.81 -14.40 2.97
C VAL A 130 1.20 -13.01 3.44
N LYS A 131 1.29 -12.83 4.77
CA LYS A 131 1.84 -11.62 5.36
C LYS A 131 3.31 -11.50 5.01
N HIS A 132 3.72 -10.34 4.52
CA HIS A 132 5.10 -10.08 4.12
C HIS A 132 5.48 -8.63 4.42
N GLY A 133 6.78 -8.36 4.57
CA GLY A 133 7.26 -6.99 4.79
C GLY A 133 6.77 -6.36 6.09
N ASN A 134 6.67 -5.05 6.10
CA ASN A 134 6.37 -4.28 7.31
C ASN A 134 4.87 -3.95 7.39
N TRP A 135 4.28 -4.29 8.52
CA TRP A 135 2.95 -3.88 8.94
C TRP A 135 3.09 -2.75 9.94
N ARG A 136 2.42 -1.64 9.71
CA ARG A 136 2.53 -0.43 10.50
C ARG A 136 1.18 -0.02 11.06
N TYR A 137 1.17 0.35 12.33
CA TYR A 137 -0.03 0.79 13.04
C TYR A 137 0.19 2.21 13.55
N TYR A 138 -0.81 3.04 13.37
CA TYR A 138 -0.74 4.46 13.69
C TYR A 138 -1.77 4.79 14.76
N ASP A 139 -1.42 5.76 15.60
CA ASP A 139 -2.37 6.34 16.55
C ASP A 139 -3.40 7.17 15.81
N ALA A 140 -4.67 6.90 16.07
CA ALA A 140 -5.77 7.45 15.30
C ALA A 140 -5.86 8.98 15.36
N GLU A 141 -5.52 9.60 16.52
CA GLU A 141 -5.67 11.04 16.71
C GLU A 141 -4.44 11.83 16.26
N SER A 142 -3.26 11.31 16.58
CA SER A 142 -1.99 12.03 16.30
C SER A 142 -1.35 11.64 14.98
N GLY A 143 -1.80 10.55 14.33
CA GLY A 143 -1.19 9.98 13.14
C GLY A 143 0.24 9.44 13.35
N LYS A 144 0.69 9.30 14.61
CA LYS A 144 2.03 8.82 14.92
C LYS A 144 2.12 7.31 14.78
N LEU A 145 3.25 6.84 14.25
CA LEU A 145 3.56 5.42 14.19
C LEU A 145 3.68 4.86 15.62
N VAL A 146 2.82 3.92 15.99
CA VAL A 146 2.78 3.26 17.31
C VAL A 146 3.56 1.96 17.28
N LYS A 147 3.38 1.16 16.22
CA LYS A 147 3.91 -0.20 16.15
C LYS A 147 4.31 -0.53 14.74
N THR A 148 5.39 -1.27 14.60
CA THR A 148 5.79 -1.93 13.34
C THR A 148 6.02 -3.41 13.61
N GLU A 149 5.43 -4.25 12.78
CA GLU A 149 5.66 -5.69 12.75
C GLU A 149 6.28 -6.04 11.41
N SER A 150 7.31 -6.87 11.39
CA SER A 150 7.91 -7.37 10.17
C SER A 150 7.58 -8.83 9.97
N TYR A 151 7.03 -9.17 8.82
CA TYR A 151 6.65 -10.53 8.47
C TYR A 151 7.46 -11.05 7.30
N LEU A 152 7.82 -12.33 7.38
CA LEU A 152 8.40 -13.09 6.27
C LEU A 152 7.59 -14.38 6.12
N PHE A 153 6.72 -14.43 5.10
CA PHE A 153 5.83 -15.56 4.83
C PHE A 153 5.04 -16.00 6.07
N ASP A 154 4.16 -15.12 6.56
CA ASP A 154 3.33 -15.25 7.77
C ASP A 154 4.09 -15.36 9.10
N LYS A 155 5.41 -15.47 9.06
CA LYS A 155 6.22 -15.57 10.28
C LYS A 155 6.64 -14.18 10.73
N LEU A 156 6.23 -13.81 11.96
CA LEU A 156 6.70 -12.60 12.61
C LEU A 156 8.22 -12.70 12.83
N GLN A 157 8.94 -11.70 12.35
CA GLN A 157 10.37 -11.60 12.55
C GLN A 157 10.65 -10.90 13.89
N GLU A 158 11.26 -11.63 14.81
CA GLU A 158 11.77 -11.00 16.03
C GLU A 158 12.97 -10.14 15.67
N VAL A 159 12.83 -8.84 15.79
CA VAL A 159 13.95 -7.90 15.68
C VAL A 159 14.78 -8.04 16.94
N LYS A 160 15.78 -8.92 16.93
CA LYS A 160 16.76 -9.00 18.02
C LYS A 160 17.52 -7.67 18.07
N GLY A 161 17.21 -6.85 19.10
CA GLY A 161 18.02 -5.69 19.45
C GLY A 161 17.70 -4.37 18.75
N ALA A 162 16.58 -4.21 18.08
CA ALA A 162 16.12 -2.87 17.75
C ALA A 162 15.35 -2.29 18.94
N ASN A 163 16.01 -1.43 19.71
CA ASN A 163 15.28 -0.37 20.36
C ASN A 163 14.39 0.25 19.27
N ASN A 164 13.06 0.19 19.42
CA ASN A 164 12.17 0.89 18.52
C ASN A 164 12.70 2.32 18.42
N PRO A 165 13.24 2.75 17.27
CA PRO A 165 13.76 4.09 17.19
C PRO A 165 12.60 5.03 17.48
N THR A 166 12.79 5.89 18.46
CA THR A 166 11.81 6.93 18.78
C THR A 166 11.57 7.77 17.53
N ALA A 167 10.39 8.39 17.43
CA ALA A 167 10.05 9.25 16.27
C ALA A 167 11.16 10.29 15.98
N SER A 168 11.92 10.72 17.01
CA SER A 168 13.09 11.59 16.87
C SER A 168 14.26 10.92 16.14
N GLU A 169 14.53 9.63 16.36
CA GLU A 169 15.62 8.90 15.70
C GLU A 169 15.28 8.54 14.25
N ILE A 170 13.98 8.29 13.95
CA ILE A 170 13.51 8.09 12.60
C ILE A 170 13.64 9.38 11.78
N ASN A 171 13.28 10.52 12.36
CA ASN A 171 13.42 11.83 11.72
C ASN A 171 14.89 12.20 11.53
N ALA A 172 15.75 11.99 12.54
CA ALA A 172 17.20 12.22 12.43
C ALA A 172 17.86 11.34 11.34
N LYS A 173 17.43 10.07 11.18
CA LYS A 173 17.90 9.21 10.08
C LYS A 173 17.35 9.63 8.72
N ARG A 174 16.12 10.14 8.64
CA ARG A 174 15.56 10.71 7.41
C ARG A 174 16.33 11.96 6.97
N ASP A 175 16.64 12.85 7.90
CA ASP A 175 17.39 14.06 7.63
C ASP A 175 18.85 13.73 7.24
N ALA A 176 19.48 12.74 7.88
CA ALA A 176 20.81 12.25 7.52
C ALA A 176 20.83 11.53 6.14
N ALA A 177 19.81 10.74 5.81
CA ALA A 177 19.69 10.08 4.52
C ALA A 177 19.38 11.08 3.40
N SER A 178 18.63 12.15 3.70
CA SER A 178 18.34 13.24 2.78
C SER A 178 19.59 14.03 2.37
N THR A 179 20.64 14.06 3.21
CA THR A 179 21.88 14.78 2.91
C THR A 179 22.93 13.94 2.18
N ASN A 180 22.90 12.60 2.33
CA ASN A 180 23.92 11.71 1.75
C ASN A 180 23.64 11.23 0.31
N GLY A 181 22.43 11.48 -0.22
CA GLY A 181 22.03 11.05 -1.57
C GLY A 181 21.86 12.18 -2.60
N LYS A 182 21.99 13.46 -2.20
CA LYS A 182 21.82 14.57 -3.11
C LYS A 182 23.10 14.84 -3.92
N PRO A 183 23.02 14.99 -5.25
CA PRO A 183 24.16 15.45 -6.07
C PRO A 183 24.74 16.75 -5.52
N LYS A 184 26.06 16.90 -5.59
CA LYS A 184 26.79 18.08 -5.06
C LYS A 184 26.23 19.42 -5.56
N GLU A 185 25.70 19.44 -6.77
CA GLU A 185 25.07 20.61 -7.42
C GLU A 185 23.77 21.02 -6.72
N VAL A 186 22.94 20.04 -6.29
CA VAL A 186 21.69 20.30 -5.55
C VAL A 186 21.98 20.87 -4.17
N VAL A 187 22.98 20.33 -3.47
CA VAL A 187 23.41 20.83 -2.16
C VAL A 187 23.98 22.29 -2.26
N GLN A 188 24.69 22.59 -3.33
CA GLN A 188 25.19 23.96 -3.59
C GLN A 188 24.07 24.91 -3.93
N PHE A 189 23.06 24.47 -4.68
CA PHE A 189 21.88 25.27 -5.01
C PHE A 189 21.05 25.59 -3.76
N GLU A 190 20.78 24.58 -2.92
CA GLU A 190 20.05 24.77 -1.65
C GLU A 190 20.78 25.75 -0.71
N LYS A 191 22.10 25.64 -0.58
CA LYS A 191 22.90 26.59 0.19
C LYS A 191 22.88 28.03 -0.37
N LYS A 192 22.77 28.18 -1.68
CA LYS A 192 22.65 29.49 -2.36
C LYS A 192 21.28 30.13 -2.15
N VAL A 193 20.21 29.30 -2.16
CA VAL A 193 18.82 29.74 -1.96
C VAL A 193 18.57 30.11 -0.49
N MET A 194 19.08 29.34 0.45
CA MET A 194 18.95 29.64 1.90
C MET A 194 19.68 30.88 2.35
N LYS A 195 20.72 31.33 1.61
CA LYS A 195 21.43 32.60 1.88
C LYS A 195 20.70 33.82 1.35
N LYS A 196 19.71 33.69 0.49
CA LYS A 196 18.91 34.78 -0.05
C LYS A 196 17.54 34.83 0.61
N LYS A 197 17.40 35.70 1.64
CA LYS A 197 16.19 36.25 2.26
C LYS A 197 15.01 35.27 2.49
N LYS A 198 14.59 35.16 3.77
CA LYS A 198 13.25 34.71 4.19
C LYS A 198 12.18 35.36 3.33
N ILE A 199 11.57 34.60 2.45
CA ILE A 199 10.31 34.97 1.81
C ILE A 199 9.21 34.64 2.82
N VAL A 200 8.64 35.69 3.42
CA VAL A 200 7.46 35.56 4.29
C VAL A 200 6.25 35.54 3.36
N VAL A 201 5.66 34.39 3.14
CA VAL A 201 4.36 34.28 2.47
C VAL A 201 3.28 34.58 3.52
N ARG A 202 2.73 35.77 3.47
CA ARG A 202 1.50 36.15 4.16
C ARG A 202 0.37 36.17 3.12
N ASP A 203 -0.68 35.41 3.41
CA ASP A 203 -1.99 35.51 2.73
C ASP A 203 -2.02 35.24 1.22
N GLY A 204 -1.24 34.28 0.70
CA GLY A 204 -1.36 33.83 -0.67
C GLY A 204 -1.07 34.86 -1.78
N ARG A 205 -0.48 36.03 -1.46
CA ARG A 205 -0.08 37.04 -2.42
C ARG A 205 1.44 37.18 -2.45
N VAL A 206 2.02 36.93 -3.61
CA VAL A 206 3.43 37.22 -3.89
C VAL A 206 3.56 38.75 -4.14
N GLN A 207 4.28 39.45 -3.28
CA GLN A 207 4.76 40.81 -3.60
C GLN A 207 6.22 40.69 -4.09
N TYR A 208 6.45 41.26 -5.28
CA TYR A 208 7.76 41.36 -5.93
C TYR A 208 8.63 42.40 -5.23
#